data_01f8eeba9e11249f767401ecd6f86672
#
_entry.id   01f8eeba9e11249f767401ecd6f86672
#
_cell.length_a   1.000
_cell.length_b   1.000
_cell.length_c   1.000
_cell.angle_alpha   90.00
_cell.angle_beta   90.00
_cell.angle_gamma   90.00
#
_symmetry.space_group_name_H-M   'P 1'
#
loop_
_entity.id
_entity.type
_entity.pdbx_description
1 polymer ?
#
loop_
_entity_poly.entity_id
_entity_poly.type
_entity_poly.pdbx_seq_one_letter_code
_entity_poly.pdbx_strand_id
1 'polypeptide(L)'
;MDDLRGANALLTGAAGGLGRHIARALAAEGVRLALSGRHAEPLEELRRELRQRGAYAELVLADLADPGQTAALIEQAEAMVGPLDLLVNNAGIEAAAAYSAFTDDELAVMARVNLIAPMVVARHALPGMLARGRGHIVTVSSLAGRSGIAYDVAYATTKAGLVGFTRSLRAELAGAPVGASVICPGFVARDGMYARMRELGVNAPIALRAVEPERVARAVLDAIAHDRPDLLVSAWPMRPLLAVQELAPRLAERIVAATGAGKFFALLAEQSHRNAPSQPPPWPRADQEPPRVTM
;
A
#
# COMPACT_ATOMS: atom_id res chain seq x y z
N MET A 1 15.99 13.13 4.33
CA MET A 1 17.16 12.29 3.91
C MET A 1 17.52 12.73 2.50
N ASP A 2 18.51 13.62 2.36
CA ASP A 2 18.75 14.35 1.10
C ASP A 2 19.43 13.52 0.00
N ASP A 3 20.15 12.47 0.35
CA ASP A 3 20.77 11.51 -0.58
C ASP A 3 20.33 10.09 -0.23
N LEU A 4 19.71 9.42 -1.19
CA LEU A 4 19.23 8.04 -1.07
C LEU A 4 20.21 7.03 -1.64
N ARG A 5 21.27 7.46 -2.29
CA ARG A 5 22.26 6.58 -2.92
C ARG A 5 22.92 5.64 -1.91
N GLY A 6 22.83 4.35 -2.18
CA GLY A 6 23.36 3.31 -1.31
C GLY A 6 22.50 3.02 -0.05
N ALA A 7 21.37 3.72 0.13
CA ALA A 7 20.41 3.38 1.18
C ALA A 7 19.78 2.00 0.93
N ASN A 8 19.52 1.23 1.99
CA ASN A 8 18.87 -0.07 1.92
C ASN A 8 17.37 0.07 2.21
N ALA A 9 16.53 -0.46 1.34
CA ALA A 9 15.09 -0.37 1.48
C ALA A 9 14.39 -1.73 1.40
N LEU A 10 13.38 -1.94 2.25
CA LEU A 10 12.37 -2.97 2.07
C LEU A 10 11.13 -2.35 1.44
N LEU A 11 10.68 -2.93 0.32
CA LEU A 11 9.42 -2.59 -0.34
C LEU A 11 8.48 -3.79 -0.31
N THR A 12 7.36 -3.68 0.42
CA THR A 12 6.33 -4.72 0.43
C THR A 12 5.37 -4.56 -0.76
N GLY A 13 4.87 -5.69 -1.29
CA GLY A 13 4.00 -5.67 -2.47
C GLY A 13 4.71 -5.15 -3.74
N ALA A 14 6.01 -5.38 -3.85
CA ALA A 14 6.87 -4.82 -4.89
C ALA A 14 6.46 -5.22 -6.32
N ALA A 15 5.95 -6.44 -6.52
CA ALA A 15 5.51 -6.91 -7.84
C ALA A 15 4.10 -6.42 -8.24
N GLY A 16 3.35 -5.79 -7.33
CA GLY A 16 2.05 -5.19 -7.62
C GLY A 16 2.17 -3.96 -8.53
N GLY A 17 1.04 -3.52 -9.12
CA GLY A 17 1.06 -2.41 -10.06
C GLY A 17 1.81 -1.18 -9.56
N LEU A 18 1.39 -0.60 -8.44
CA LEU A 18 2.06 0.56 -7.84
C LEU A 18 3.47 0.22 -7.31
N GLY A 19 3.65 -0.98 -6.74
CA GLY A 19 4.94 -1.43 -6.20
C GLY A 19 6.06 -1.42 -7.25
N ARG A 20 5.79 -1.86 -8.48
CA ARG A 20 6.77 -1.82 -9.59
C ARG A 20 7.25 -0.40 -9.90
N HIS A 21 6.36 0.59 -9.88
CA HIS A 21 6.71 2.00 -10.12
C HIS A 21 7.51 2.60 -8.95
N ILE A 22 7.16 2.26 -7.71
CA ILE A 22 7.92 2.67 -6.52
C ILE A 22 9.33 2.04 -6.56
N ALA A 23 9.44 0.74 -6.87
CA ALA A 23 10.72 0.05 -7.00
C ALA A 23 11.63 0.72 -8.04
N ARG A 24 11.09 1.03 -9.24
CA ARG A 24 11.83 1.73 -10.29
C ARG A 24 12.31 3.11 -9.86
N ALA A 25 11.46 3.87 -9.16
CA ALA A 25 11.79 5.20 -8.69
C ALA A 25 12.90 5.16 -7.63
N LEU A 26 12.80 4.27 -6.62
CA LEU A 26 13.86 4.08 -5.61
C LEU A 26 15.17 3.58 -6.23
N ALA A 27 15.10 2.63 -7.17
CA ALA A 27 16.26 2.12 -7.88
C ALA A 27 16.99 3.21 -8.68
N ALA A 28 16.26 4.13 -9.31
CA ALA A 28 16.82 5.26 -10.05
C ALA A 28 17.59 6.25 -9.16
N GLU A 29 17.22 6.34 -7.89
CA GLU A 29 17.95 7.10 -6.86
C GLU A 29 19.13 6.31 -6.25
N GLY A 30 19.44 5.12 -6.78
CA GLY A 30 20.54 4.29 -6.29
C GLY A 30 20.30 3.55 -4.98
N VAL A 31 19.01 3.38 -4.61
CA VAL A 31 18.61 2.60 -3.43
C VAL A 31 18.81 1.10 -3.69
N ARG A 32 19.32 0.37 -2.72
CA ARG A 32 19.43 -1.09 -2.72
C ARG A 32 18.12 -1.69 -2.20
N LEU A 33 17.47 -2.56 -2.96
CA LEU A 33 16.10 -2.98 -2.74
C LEU A 33 15.99 -4.43 -2.28
N ALA A 34 15.33 -4.66 -1.14
CA ALA A 34 14.68 -5.92 -0.81
C ALA A 34 13.22 -5.86 -1.31
N LEU A 35 12.92 -6.62 -2.35
CA LEU A 35 11.61 -6.67 -2.99
C LEU A 35 10.78 -7.78 -2.35
N SER A 36 9.71 -7.43 -1.62
CA SER A 36 8.87 -8.43 -0.95
C SER A 36 7.50 -8.58 -1.59
N GLY A 37 7.03 -9.82 -1.62
CA GLY A 37 5.72 -10.24 -2.09
C GLY A 37 5.53 -11.75 -1.99
N ARG A 38 4.34 -12.24 -2.33
CA ARG A 38 3.96 -13.67 -2.18
C ARG A 38 4.45 -14.57 -3.33
N HIS A 39 4.55 -14.04 -4.53
CA HIS A 39 4.80 -14.80 -5.75
C HIS A 39 6.19 -14.52 -6.29
N ALA A 40 7.00 -15.58 -6.43
CA ALA A 40 8.39 -15.48 -6.83
C ALA A 40 8.55 -14.96 -8.27
N GLU A 41 7.75 -15.47 -9.22
CA GLU A 41 7.90 -15.18 -10.64
C GLU A 41 7.77 -13.68 -10.97
N PRO A 42 6.69 -12.96 -10.56
CA PRO A 42 6.57 -11.53 -10.83
C PRO A 42 7.64 -10.67 -10.11
N LEU A 43 8.15 -11.12 -8.97
CA LEU A 43 9.25 -10.46 -8.28
C LEU A 43 10.57 -10.66 -9.03
N GLU A 44 10.83 -11.87 -9.55
CA GLU A 44 12.01 -12.20 -10.32
C GLU A 44 12.08 -11.41 -11.65
N GLU A 45 10.93 -11.23 -12.30
CA GLU A 45 10.84 -10.35 -13.48
C GLU A 45 11.25 -8.91 -13.14
N LEU A 46 10.70 -8.36 -12.04
CA LEU A 46 11.05 -7.02 -11.57
C LEU A 46 12.54 -6.92 -11.19
N ARG A 47 13.07 -7.92 -10.46
CA ARG A 47 14.51 -7.98 -10.11
C ARG A 47 15.39 -7.94 -11.34
N ARG A 48 15.08 -8.78 -12.36
CA ARG A 48 15.82 -8.81 -13.62
C ARG A 48 15.80 -7.47 -14.33
N GLU A 49 14.62 -6.84 -14.43
CA GLU A 49 14.46 -5.52 -15.01
C GLU A 49 15.35 -4.48 -14.31
N LEU A 50 15.31 -4.43 -12.98
CA LEU A 50 16.07 -3.46 -12.20
C LEU A 50 17.58 -3.69 -12.30
N ARG A 51 18.02 -4.96 -12.26
CA ARG A 51 19.44 -5.32 -12.44
C ARG A 51 19.98 -4.99 -13.82
N GLN A 52 19.18 -5.15 -14.88
CA GLN A 52 19.55 -4.73 -16.24
C GLN A 52 19.77 -3.21 -16.33
N ARG A 53 19.17 -2.43 -15.44
CA ARG A 53 19.38 -0.99 -15.31
C ARG A 53 20.49 -0.62 -14.33
N GLY A 54 21.26 -1.60 -13.83
CA GLY A 54 22.37 -1.41 -12.91
C GLY A 54 21.97 -1.26 -11.43
N ALA A 55 20.71 -1.47 -11.07
CA ALA A 55 20.26 -1.39 -9.70
C ALA A 55 20.55 -2.68 -8.91
N TYR A 56 20.76 -2.55 -7.59
CA TYR A 56 20.86 -3.69 -6.69
C TYR A 56 19.46 -4.05 -6.16
N ALA A 57 19.02 -5.26 -6.43
CA ALA A 57 17.71 -5.75 -5.98
C ALA A 57 17.78 -7.25 -5.63
N GLU A 58 17.20 -7.61 -4.49
CA GLU A 58 17.06 -8.98 -4.00
C GLU A 58 15.61 -9.29 -3.65
N LEU A 59 15.25 -10.58 -3.60
CA LEU A 59 13.90 -11.03 -3.29
C LEU A 59 13.78 -11.49 -1.84
N VAL A 60 12.65 -11.13 -1.21
CA VAL A 60 12.23 -11.67 0.09
C VAL A 60 10.78 -12.11 -0.05
N LEU A 61 10.56 -13.42 -0.17
CA LEU A 61 9.21 -13.98 -0.26
C LEU A 61 8.53 -13.95 1.11
N ALA A 62 7.36 -13.33 1.17
CA ALA A 62 6.55 -13.32 2.38
C ALA A 62 5.07 -13.19 2.05
N ASP A 63 4.24 -13.97 2.75
CA ASP A 63 2.80 -13.74 2.84
C ASP A 63 2.50 -12.92 4.10
N LEU A 64 2.03 -11.70 3.92
CA LEU A 64 1.67 -10.81 5.02
C LEU A 64 0.39 -11.23 5.76
N ALA A 65 -0.34 -12.23 5.26
CA ALA A 65 -1.40 -12.88 6.00
C ALA A 65 -0.86 -13.86 7.06
N ASP A 66 0.40 -14.30 6.93
CA ASP A 66 1.08 -15.16 7.89
C ASP A 66 1.84 -14.31 8.94
N PRO A 67 1.50 -14.41 10.23
CA PRO A 67 2.17 -13.64 11.29
C PRO A 67 3.66 -13.99 11.45
N GLY A 68 4.04 -15.26 11.24
CA GLY A 68 5.43 -15.72 11.37
C GLY A 68 6.31 -15.15 10.27
N GLN A 69 5.84 -15.20 9.00
CA GLN A 69 6.55 -14.61 7.87
C GLN A 69 6.63 -13.09 8.00
N THR A 70 5.55 -12.44 8.46
CA THR A 70 5.55 -11.00 8.70
C THR A 70 6.58 -10.59 9.77
N ALA A 71 6.69 -11.36 10.85
CA ALA A 71 7.64 -11.08 11.94
C ALA A 71 9.10 -11.26 11.50
N ALA A 72 9.39 -12.25 10.65
CA ALA A 72 10.73 -12.54 10.13
C ALA A 72 11.17 -11.63 8.98
N LEU A 73 10.27 -10.83 8.40
CA LEU A 73 10.50 -10.12 7.13
C LEU A 73 11.66 -9.12 7.20
N ILE A 74 11.83 -8.41 8.32
CA ILE A 74 12.91 -7.42 8.48
C ILE A 74 14.26 -8.13 8.54
N GLU A 75 14.40 -9.17 9.34
CA GLU A 75 15.64 -9.95 9.45
C GLU A 75 16.06 -10.53 8.09
N GLN A 76 15.11 -11.12 7.36
CA GLN A 76 15.36 -11.64 6.02
C GLN A 76 15.77 -10.55 5.04
N ALA A 77 15.14 -9.38 5.07
CA ALA A 77 15.48 -8.25 4.20
C ALA A 77 16.89 -7.71 4.52
N GLU A 78 17.22 -7.54 5.81
CA GLU A 78 18.54 -7.08 6.24
C GLU A 78 19.65 -8.08 5.91
N ALA A 79 19.37 -9.37 5.93
CA ALA A 79 20.32 -10.40 5.47
C ALA A 79 20.65 -10.26 3.97
N MET A 80 19.70 -9.77 3.14
CA MET A 80 19.87 -9.62 1.69
C MET A 80 20.51 -8.31 1.27
N VAL A 81 20.11 -7.18 1.89
CA VAL A 81 20.56 -5.85 1.45
C VAL A 81 21.39 -5.09 2.48
N GLY A 82 21.51 -5.60 3.70
CA GLY A 82 22.10 -4.93 4.84
C GLY A 82 21.06 -4.16 5.67
N PRO A 83 21.52 -3.49 6.75
CA PRO A 83 20.66 -2.75 7.67
C PRO A 83 19.74 -1.76 6.93
N LEU A 84 18.43 -1.80 7.23
CA LEU A 84 17.42 -1.03 6.48
C LEU A 84 17.39 0.45 6.91
N ASP A 85 17.55 1.34 5.94
CA ASP A 85 17.32 2.79 6.09
C ASP A 85 15.87 3.17 5.75
N LEU A 86 15.24 2.42 4.85
CA LEU A 86 13.91 2.72 4.34
C LEU A 86 12.99 1.51 4.47
N LEU A 87 11.76 1.77 4.94
CA LEU A 87 10.67 0.80 4.87
C LEU A 87 9.51 1.42 4.08
N VAL A 88 9.11 0.77 2.99
CA VAL A 88 7.92 1.17 2.22
C VAL A 88 6.85 0.09 2.35
N ASN A 89 5.90 0.32 3.25
CA ASN A 89 4.70 -0.48 3.43
C ASN A 89 3.70 -0.14 2.32
N ASN A 90 3.75 -0.88 1.20
CA ASN A 90 2.91 -0.68 0.03
C ASN A 90 1.93 -1.83 -0.22
N ALA A 91 2.21 -3.03 0.27
CA ALA A 91 1.32 -4.18 0.10
C ALA A 91 -0.10 -3.89 0.58
N GLY A 92 -1.08 -4.44 -0.13
CA GLY A 92 -2.48 -4.35 0.25
C GLY A 92 -3.37 -5.14 -0.68
N ILE A 93 -4.51 -5.54 -0.15
CA ILE A 93 -5.60 -6.22 -0.84
C ILE A 93 -6.87 -5.39 -0.74
N GLU A 94 -7.75 -5.50 -1.73
CA GLU A 94 -9.03 -4.82 -1.79
C GLU A 94 -10.11 -5.78 -2.28
N ALA A 95 -11.31 -5.64 -1.75
CA ALA A 95 -12.51 -6.27 -2.26
C ALA A 95 -13.68 -5.31 -2.06
N ALA A 96 -14.36 -4.95 -3.16
CA ALA A 96 -15.59 -4.17 -3.11
C ALA A 96 -16.79 -5.11 -3.04
N ALA A 97 -17.55 -5.02 -1.95
CA ALA A 97 -18.77 -5.81 -1.74
C ALA A 97 -19.74 -5.09 -0.79
N ALA A 98 -21.01 -5.52 -0.77
CA ALA A 98 -21.91 -5.13 0.31
C ALA A 98 -21.31 -5.62 1.63
N TYR A 99 -21.29 -4.76 2.67
CA TYR A 99 -20.63 -5.11 3.93
C TYR A 99 -21.16 -6.42 4.56
N SER A 100 -22.46 -6.65 4.44
CA SER A 100 -23.11 -7.89 4.92
C SER A 100 -22.73 -9.16 4.14
N ALA A 101 -22.03 -9.04 3.02
CA ALA A 101 -21.59 -10.17 2.21
C ALA A 101 -20.18 -10.65 2.56
N PHE A 102 -19.43 -9.88 3.36
CA PHE A 102 -18.11 -10.31 3.86
C PHE A 102 -18.26 -11.39 4.93
N THR A 103 -17.42 -12.40 4.85
CA THR A 103 -17.21 -13.34 5.95
C THR A 103 -16.26 -12.75 6.99
N ASP A 104 -16.30 -13.28 8.22
CA ASP A 104 -15.39 -12.86 9.29
C ASP A 104 -13.92 -13.12 8.91
N ASP A 105 -13.63 -14.22 8.21
CA ASP A 105 -12.28 -14.56 7.75
C ASP A 105 -11.77 -13.56 6.71
N GLU A 106 -12.61 -13.14 5.77
CA GLU A 106 -12.24 -12.12 4.77
C GLU A 106 -11.91 -10.78 5.42
N LEU A 107 -12.72 -10.36 6.40
CA LEU A 107 -12.46 -9.17 7.19
C LEU A 107 -11.14 -9.28 7.98
N ALA A 108 -10.89 -10.44 8.61
CA ALA A 108 -9.69 -10.71 9.37
C ALA A 108 -8.43 -10.71 8.49
N VAL A 109 -8.48 -11.35 7.32
CA VAL A 109 -7.36 -11.37 6.36
C VAL A 109 -7.07 -9.97 5.83
N MET A 110 -8.10 -9.19 5.47
CA MET A 110 -7.91 -7.81 5.01
C MET A 110 -7.30 -6.93 6.10
N ALA A 111 -7.78 -7.03 7.34
CA ALA A 111 -7.20 -6.30 8.46
C ALA A 111 -5.75 -6.71 8.72
N ARG A 112 -5.45 -8.01 8.63
CA ARG A 112 -4.10 -8.55 8.84
C ARG A 112 -3.12 -8.03 7.80
N VAL A 113 -3.44 -8.17 6.51
CA VAL A 113 -2.56 -7.76 5.41
C VAL A 113 -2.41 -6.24 5.33
N ASN A 114 -3.53 -5.52 5.38
CA ASN A 114 -3.52 -4.07 5.12
C ASN A 114 -3.13 -3.22 6.32
N LEU A 115 -3.34 -3.68 7.56
CA LEU A 115 -3.14 -2.87 8.74
C LEU A 115 -2.14 -3.50 9.71
N ILE A 116 -2.39 -4.74 10.17
CA ILE A 116 -1.56 -5.35 11.20
C ILE A 116 -0.14 -5.62 10.70
N ALA A 117 0.02 -6.20 9.52
CA ALA A 117 1.33 -6.51 8.96
C ALA A 117 2.21 -5.26 8.79
N PRO A 118 1.77 -4.14 8.18
CA PRO A 118 2.54 -2.90 8.15
C PRO A 118 2.97 -2.39 9.51
N MET A 119 2.12 -2.50 10.54
CA MET A 119 2.45 -2.12 11.91
C MET A 119 3.53 -3.02 12.51
N VAL A 120 3.41 -4.35 12.32
CA VAL A 120 4.39 -5.35 12.79
C VAL A 120 5.74 -5.13 12.11
N VAL A 121 5.76 -5.00 10.78
CA VAL A 121 7.00 -4.78 10.02
C VAL A 121 7.68 -3.48 10.46
N ALA A 122 6.92 -2.39 10.65
CA ALA A 122 7.45 -1.11 11.15
C ALA A 122 8.04 -1.26 12.57
N ARG A 123 7.35 -1.99 13.48
CA ARG A 123 7.83 -2.27 14.84
C ARG A 123 9.17 -3.01 14.85
N HIS A 124 9.38 -3.93 13.92
CA HIS A 124 10.65 -4.67 13.81
C HIS A 124 11.77 -3.84 13.16
N ALA A 125 11.47 -2.95 12.22
CA ALA A 125 12.46 -2.10 11.55
C ALA A 125 12.95 -0.94 12.46
N LEU A 126 12.05 -0.37 13.26
CA LEU A 126 12.27 0.87 14.00
C LEU A 126 13.48 0.83 14.97
N PRO A 127 13.70 -0.22 15.78
CA PRO A 127 14.83 -0.24 16.71
C PRO A 127 16.19 -0.11 16.00
N GLY A 128 16.37 -0.82 14.89
CA GLY A 128 17.59 -0.74 14.07
C GLY A 128 17.81 0.66 13.47
N MET A 129 16.75 1.29 12.96
CA MET A 129 16.79 2.66 12.42
C MET A 129 17.16 3.67 13.51
N LEU A 130 16.55 3.58 14.69
CA LEU A 130 16.84 4.47 15.83
C LEU A 130 18.28 4.30 16.32
N ALA A 131 18.77 3.06 16.46
CA ALA A 131 20.12 2.78 16.91
C ALA A 131 21.19 3.34 15.94
N ARG A 132 20.91 3.37 14.63
CA ARG A 132 21.80 3.94 13.61
C ARG A 132 21.63 5.45 13.44
N GLY A 133 20.64 6.06 14.07
CA GLY A 133 20.33 7.48 13.92
C GLY A 133 19.87 7.87 12.53
N ARG A 134 19.30 6.92 11.76
CA ARG A 134 18.87 7.13 10.37
C ARG A 134 17.74 6.16 10.00
N GLY A 135 16.63 6.69 9.44
CA GLY A 135 15.57 5.86 8.92
C GLY A 135 14.37 6.65 8.43
N HIS A 136 13.56 6.03 7.55
CA HIS A 136 12.28 6.57 7.14
C HIS A 136 11.27 5.46 6.84
N ILE A 137 10.08 5.57 7.42
CA ILE A 137 8.98 4.62 7.23
C ILE A 137 7.91 5.30 6.38
N VAL A 138 7.67 4.79 5.17
CA VAL A 138 6.58 5.24 4.30
C VAL A 138 5.46 4.22 4.33
N THR A 139 4.24 4.68 4.59
CA THR A 139 3.04 3.86 4.57
C THR A 139 2.12 4.28 3.42
N VAL A 140 1.85 3.38 2.48
CA VAL A 140 0.92 3.64 1.38
C VAL A 140 -0.50 3.27 1.83
N SER A 141 -1.26 4.30 2.16
CA SER A 141 -2.68 4.24 2.48
C SER A 141 -3.53 4.41 1.21
N SER A 142 -4.63 5.14 1.28
CA SER A 142 -5.54 5.50 0.18
C SER A 142 -6.35 6.74 0.54
N LEU A 143 -6.91 7.43 -0.46
CA LEU A 143 -7.99 8.40 -0.23
C LEU A 143 -9.22 7.73 0.39
N ALA A 144 -9.44 6.43 0.17
CA ALA A 144 -10.48 5.64 0.85
C ALA A 144 -10.32 5.68 2.38
N GLY A 145 -9.09 5.74 2.89
CA GLY A 145 -8.81 5.89 4.31
C GLY A 145 -9.02 7.30 4.88
N ARG A 146 -9.42 8.25 4.02
CA ARG A 146 -9.66 9.66 4.39
C ARG A 146 -11.13 10.05 4.29
N SER A 147 -11.94 9.24 3.62
CA SER A 147 -13.38 9.46 3.44
C SER A 147 -14.11 8.13 3.35
N GLY A 148 -15.34 8.08 3.83
CA GLY A 148 -16.17 6.88 3.72
C GLY A 148 -16.55 6.62 2.26
N ILE A 149 -16.33 5.37 1.81
CA ILE A 149 -16.67 4.92 0.47
C ILE A 149 -17.65 3.76 0.59
N ALA A 150 -18.80 3.87 -0.05
CA ALA A 150 -19.79 2.80 -0.08
C ALA A 150 -19.21 1.54 -0.76
N TYR A 151 -19.57 0.37 -0.27
CA TYR A 151 -19.12 -0.95 -0.76
C TYR A 151 -17.63 -1.24 -0.60
N ASP A 152 -16.88 -0.34 0.06
CA ASP A 152 -15.43 -0.49 0.30
C ASP A 152 -15.10 -0.37 1.81
N VAL A 153 -16.06 -0.76 2.66
CA VAL A 153 -16.02 -0.53 4.12
C VAL A 153 -14.77 -1.14 4.77
N ALA A 154 -14.50 -2.42 4.49
CA ALA A 154 -13.38 -3.13 5.10
C ALA A 154 -12.02 -2.53 4.67
N TYR A 155 -11.84 -2.28 3.38
CA TYR A 155 -10.62 -1.67 2.85
C TYR A 155 -10.44 -0.25 3.39
N ALA A 156 -11.46 0.61 3.30
CA ALA A 156 -11.42 1.99 3.78
C ALA A 156 -11.06 2.05 5.29
N THR A 157 -11.63 1.15 6.10
CA THR A 157 -11.32 1.03 7.53
C THR A 157 -9.84 0.72 7.74
N THR A 158 -9.27 -0.27 7.02
CA THR A 158 -7.85 -0.62 7.17
C THR A 158 -6.94 0.53 6.74
N LYS A 159 -7.30 1.24 5.65
CA LYS A 159 -6.53 2.38 5.16
C LYS A 159 -6.65 3.61 6.07
N ALA A 160 -7.79 3.82 6.73
CA ALA A 160 -7.93 4.84 7.79
C ALA A 160 -7.05 4.49 9.01
N GLY A 161 -7.01 3.23 9.41
CA GLY A 161 -6.11 2.73 10.46
C GLY A 161 -4.64 3.03 10.17
N LEU A 162 -4.19 2.84 8.92
CA LEU A 162 -2.82 3.18 8.51
C LEU A 162 -2.51 4.68 8.61
N VAL A 163 -3.47 5.55 8.31
CA VAL A 163 -3.32 7.00 8.50
C VAL A 163 -3.13 7.33 9.97
N GLY A 164 -3.98 6.78 10.84
CA GLY A 164 -3.90 6.94 12.30
C GLY A 164 -2.56 6.41 12.84
N PHE A 165 -2.20 5.19 12.47
CA PHE A 165 -0.92 4.57 12.83
C PHE A 165 0.28 5.44 12.46
N THR A 166 0.38 5.86 11.20
CA THR A 166 1.55 6.62 10.74
C THR A 166 1.65 7.99 11.40
N ARG A 167 0.51 8.67 11.62
CA ARG A 167 0.48 9.97 12.32
C ARG A 167 0.90 9.84 13.78
N SER A 168 0.41 8.80 14.48
CA SER A 168 0.79 8.53 15.87
C SER A 168 2.26 8.16 16.00
N LEU A 169 2.76 7.29 15.11
CA LEU A 169 4.18 6.94 15.06
C LEU A 169 5.06 8.17 14.81
N ARG A 170 4.65 9.04 13.86
CA ARG A 170 5.38 10.29 13.61
C ARG A 170 5.40 11.20 14.81
N ALA A 171 4.31 11.31 15.57
CA ALA A 171 4.25 12.12 16.78
C ALA A 171 5.18 11.55 17.87
N GLU A 172 5.25 10.23 18.02
CA GLU A 172 6.17 9.54 18.94
C GLU A 172 7.64 9.77 18.54
N LEU A 173 7.93 9.80 17.25
CA LEU A 173 9.27 10.03 16.70
C LEU A 173 9.67 11.51 16.63
N ALA A 174 8.88 12.44 17.18
CA ALA A 174 9.21 13.85 17.16
C ALA A 174 10.58 14.13 17.83
N GLY A 175 11.52 14.72 17.08
CA GLY A 175 12.90 14.95 17.51
C GLY A 175 13.83 13.75 17.37
N ALA A 176 13.34 12.58 16.98
CA ALA A 176 14.16 11.43 16.63
C ALA A 176 14.70 11.54 15.17
N PRO A 177 15.83 10.87 14.87
CA PRO A 177 16.43 10.87 13.53
C PRO A 177 15.71 9.93 12.53
N VAL A 178 14.50 9.52 12.83
CA VAL A 178 13.68 8.61 12.01
C VAL A 178 12.36 9.29 11.66
N GLY A 179 12.06 9.37 10.37
CA GLY A 179 10.82 9.95 9.86
C GLY A 179 9.72 8.90 9.64
N ALA A 180 8.46 9.37 9.59
CA ALA A 180 7.33 8.55 9.18
C ALA A 180 6.37 9.37 8.31
N SER A 181 5.97 8.81 7.16
CA SER A 181 5.11 9.47 6.17
C SER A 181 3.97 8.57 5.71
N VAL A 182 2.80 9.15 5.51
CA VAL A 182 1.67 8.46 4.87
C VAL A 182 1.39 9.05 3.50
N ILE A 183 1.28 8.17 2.50
CA ILE A 183 0.87 8.52 1.14
C ILE A 183 -0.56 8.03 0.95
N CYS A 184 -1.46 8.91 0.52
CA CYS A 184 -2.85 8.59 0.26
C CYS A 184 -3.17 8.79 -1.23
N PRO A 185 -2.94 7.78 -2.10
CA PRO A 185 -3.33 7.85 -3.49
C PRO A 185 -4.85 7.79 -3.65
N GLY A 186 -5.36 8.47 -4.69
CA GLY A 186 -6.66 8.17 -5.28
C GLY A 186 -6.59 6.98 -6.23
N PHE A 187 -7.46 6.97 -7.24
CA PHE A 187 -7.36 5.97 -8.30
C PHE A 187 -6.03 6.12 -9.06
N VAL A 188 -5.33 4.98 -9.25
CA VAL A 188 -4.07 4.91 -9.98
C VAL A 188 -4.32 4.26 -11.32
N ALA A 189 -3.92 4.94 -12.40
CA ALA A 189 -4.15 4.48 -13.77
C ALA A 189 -3.25 3.29 -14.14
N ARG A 190 -3.62 2.61 -15.22
CA ARG A 190 -2.86 1.57 -15.94
C ARG A 190 -2.64 0.27 -15.18
N ASP A 191 -2.28 0.30 -13.89
CA ASP A 191 -1.88 -0.87 -13.14
C ASP A 191 -2.61 -0.98 -11.78
N GLY A 192 -2.67 -2.19 -11.24
CA GLY A 192 -3.19 -2.46 -9.90
C GLY A 192 -4.71 -2.57 -9.82
N MET A 193 -5.28 -2.12 -8.70
CA MET A 193 -6.69 -2.32 -8.37
C MET A 193 -7.64 -1.66 -9.39
N TYR A 194 -7.36 -0.43 -9.80
CA TYR A 194 -8.21 0.29 -10.76
C TYR A 194 -8.18 -0.33 -12.18
N ALA A 195 -7.04 -0.87 -12.60
CA ALA A 195 -6.96 -1.60 -13.87
C ALA A 195 -7.88 -2.83 -13.85
N ARG A 196 -7.89 -3.59 -12.75
CA ARG A 196 -8.81 -4.73 -12.57
C ARG A 196 -10.29 -4.30 -12.59
N MET A 197 -10.63 -3.17 -11.97
CA MET A 197 -11.99 -2.61 -12.02
C MET A 197 -12.41 -2.30 -13.47
N ARG A 198 -11.50 -1.77 -14.29
CA ARG A 198 -11.76 -1.52 -15.72
C ARG A 198 -11.93 -2.80 -16.53
N GLU A 199 -11.19 -3.86 -16.22
CA GLU A 199 -11.37 -5.19 -16.84
C GLU A 199 -12.77 -5.77 -16.57
N LEU A 200 -13.38 -5.40 -15.44
CA LEU A 200 -14.76 -5.73 -15.12
C LEU A 200 -15.78 -4.85 -15.87
N GLY A 201 -15.33 -3.96 -16.77
CA GLY A 201 -16.20 -3.08 -17.56
C GLY A 201 -16.72 -1.86 -16.78
N VAL A 202 -16.21 -1.59 -15.59
CA VAL A 202 -16.65 -0.47 -14.75
C VAL A 202 -15.71 0.72 -14.91
N ASN A 203 -16.20 1.80 -15.52
CA ASN A 203 -15.45 3.03 -15.72
C ASN A 203 -15.73 4.04 -14.61
N ALA A 204 -14.67 4.57 -13.99
CA ALA A 204 -14.83 5.61 -12.99
C ALA A 204 -15.39 6.91 -13.59
N PRO A 205 -16.27 7.62 -12.86
CA PRO A 205 -16.70 8.97 -13.25
C PRO A 205 -15.51 9.92 -13.39
N ILE A 206 -15.66 10.99 -14.19
CA ILE A 206 -14.61 12.02 -14.39
C ILE A 206 -14.15 12.62 -13.04
N ALA A 207 -15.07 12.75 -12.09
CA ALA A 207 -14.75 13.20 -10.74
C ALA A 207 -13.75 12.32 -9.99
N LEU A 208 -13.66 11.02 -10.36
CA LEU A 208 -12.75 10.03 -9.79
C LEU A 208 -11.55 9.74 -10.73
N ARG A 209 -11.14 10.74 -11.53
CA ARG A 209 -10.04 10.60 -12.48
C ARG A 209 -8.79 10.02 -11.82
N ALA A 210 -8.23 8.99 -12.46
CA ALA A 210 -7.02 8.34 -12.02
C ALA A 210 -5.77 9.22 -12.22
N VAL A 211 -4.77 9.01 -11.38
CA VAL A 211 -3.43 9.59 -11.50
C VAL A 211 -2.45 8.56 -12.04
N GLU A 212 -1.40 9.02 -12.70
CA GLU A 212 -0.33 8.16 -13.18
C GLU A 212 0.45 7.57 -12.00
N PRO A 213 0.81 6.26 -12.02
CA PRO A 213 1.51 5.61 -10.92
C PRO A 213 2.87 6.24 -10.61
N GLU A 214 3.54 6.81 -11.60
CA GLU A 214 4.80 7.55 -11.43
C GLU A 214 4.64 8.79 -10.54
N ARG A 215 3.44 9.39 -10.49
CA ARG A 215 3.16 10.51 -9.59
C ARG A 215 3.13 10.05 -8.13
N VAL A 216 2.62 8.84 -7.88
CA VAL A 216 2.64 8.26 -6.53
C VAL A 216 4.06 7.86 -6.14
N ALA A 217 4.81 7.25 -7.06
CA ALA A 217 6.21 6.89 -6.82
C ALA A 217 7.07 8.13 -6.51
N ARG A 218 6.89 9.24 -7.23
CA ARG A 218 7.54 10.53 -6.92
C ARG A 218 7.13 11.08 -5.55
N ALA A 219 5.85 10.90 -5.14
CA ALA A 219 5.41 11.33 -3.83
C ALA A 219 6.07 10.52 -2.70
N VAL A 220 6.38 9.23 -2.94
CA VAL A 220 7.18 8.42 -2.00
C VAL A 220 8.59 9.01 -1.86
N LEU A 221 9.27 9.34 -2.96
CA LEU A 221 10.59 9.97 -2.92
C LEU A 221 10.55 11.34 -2.23
N ASP A 222 9.57 12.20 -2.55
CA ASP A 222 9.39 13.52 -1.91
C ASP A 222 9.13 13.39 -0.40
N ALA A 223 8.35 12.39 0.00
CA ALA A 223 8.10 12.10 1.41
C ALA A 223 9.38 11.77 2.17
N ILE A 224 10.24 10.93 1.60
CA ILE A 224 11.51 10.52 2.20
C ILE A 224 12.51 11.69 2.23
N ALA A 225 12.69 12.36 1.09
CA ALA A 225 13.68 13.43 0.95
C ALA A 225 13.39 14.63 1.87
N HIS A 226 12.13 15.04 1.98
CA HIS A 226 11.73 16.25 2.71
C HIS A 226 10.96 15.96 4.00
N ASP A 227 10.96 14.72 4.47
CA ASP A 227 10.22 14.29 5.68
C ASP A 227 8.75 14.76 5.70
N ARG A 228 8.04 14.64 4.56
CA ARG A 228 6.65 15.06 4.42
C ARG A 228 5.73 14.19 5.25
N PRO A 229 4.90 14.74 6.16
CA PRO A 229 4.08 13.92 7.05
C PRO A 229 2.95 13.17 6.33
N ASP A 230 2.32 13.82 5.34
CA ASP A 230 1.05 13.37 4.75
C ASP A 230 0.89 13.92 3.33
N LEU A 231 0.88 13.04 2.32
CA LEU A 231 0.71 13.41 0.92
C LEU A 231 -0.56 12.79 0.34
N LEU A 232 -1.44 13.65 -0.16
CA LEU A 232 -2.60 13.24 -0.96
C LEU A 232 -2.21 13.29 -2.43
N VAL A 233 -2.29 12.15 -3.12
CA VAL A 233 -1.93 12.04 -4.55
C VAL A 233 -3.18 11.75 -5.36
N SER A 234 -3.81 12.79 -5.88
CA SER A 234 -5.09 12.72 -6.60
C SER A 234 -5.12 13.67 -7.78
N ALA A 235 -6.06 13.45 -8.70
CA ALA A 235 -6.26 14.34 -9.85
C ALA A 235 -6.78 15.72 -9.45
N TRP A 236 -7.48 15.81 -8.34
CA TRP A 236 -8.10 17.02 -7.81
C TRP A 236 -7.54 17.35 -6.42
N PRO A 237 -7.53 18.62 -6.00
CA PRO A 237 -7.15 18.99 -4.64
C PRO A 237 -8.20 18.48 -3.64
N MET A 238 -7.88 17.41 -2.92
CA MET A 238 -8.82 16.77 -1.98
C MET A 238 -8.87 17.42 -0.60
N ARG A 239 -7.86 18.18 -0.20
CA ARG A 239 -7.81 18.82 1.14
C ARG A 239 -9.04 19.69 1.47
N PRO A 240 -9.57 20.52 0.55
CA PRO A 240 -10.79 21.28 0.83
C PRO A 240 -12.01 20.41 1.09
N LEU A 241 -12.20 19.31 0.30
CA LEU A 241 -13.31 18.38 0.50
C LEU A 241 -13.19 17.66 1.83
N LEU A 242 -11.99 17.22 2.22
CA LEU A 242 -11.75 16.60 3.51
C LEU A 242 -12.01 17.56 4.68
N ALA A 243 -11.65 18.84 4.53
CA ALA A 243 -11.98 19.86 5.54
C ALA A 243 -13.51 20.06 5.67
N VAL A 244 -14.24 20.07 4.55
CA VAL A 244 -15.72 20.12 4.57
C VAL A 244 -16.29 18.87 5.24
N GLN A 245 -15.70 17.70 5.03
CA GLN A 245 -16.14 16.46 5.66
C GLN A 245 -16.05 16.53 7.19
N GLU A 246 -14.98 17.10 7.73
CA GLU A 246 -14.81 17.28 9.19
C GLU A 246 -15.74 18.37 9.78
N LEU A 247 -15.92 19.48 9.06
CA LEU A 247 -16.67 20.63 9.56
C LEU A 247 -18.19 20.55 9.30
N ALA A 248 -18.59 19.92 8.19
CA ALA A 248 -19.98 19.85 7.73
C ALA A 248 -20.25 18.49 7.03
N PRO A 249 -20.27 17.35 7.75
CA PRO A 249 -20.30 16.02 7.17
C PRO A 249 -21.49 15.79 6.23
N ARG A 250 -22.69 16.29 6.57
CA ARG A 250 -23.88 16.17 5.70
C ARG A 250 -23.71 16.89 4.36
N LEU A 251 -22.97 18.01 4.33
CA LEU A 251 -22.66 18.72 3.08
C LEU A 251 -21.66 17.91 2.25
N ALA A 252 -20.63 17.36 2.88
CA ALA A 252 -19.67 16.48 2.21
C ALA A 252 -20.33 15.24 1.59
N GLU A 253 -21.25 14.58 2.31
CA GLU A 253 -22.03 13.46 1.79
C GLU A 253 -22.80 13.83 0.52
N ARG A 254 -23.45 15.01 0.50
CA ARG A 254 -24.18 15.51 -0.70
C ARG A 254 -23.22 15.77 -1.86
N ILE A 255 -22.06 16.37 -1.60
CA ILE A 255 -21.04 16.61 -2.62
C ILE A 255 -20.54 15.27 -3.19
N VAL A 256 -20.17 14.30 -2.33
CA VAL A 256 -19.71 12.97 -2.76
C VAL A 256 -20.81 12.24 -3.53
N ALA A 257 -22.06 12.27 -3.07
CA ALA A 257 -23.19 11.66 -3.79
C ALA A 257 -23.35 12.24 -5.21
N ALA A 258 -23.19 13.56 -5.37
CA ALA A 258 -23.26 14.23 -6.66
C ALA A 258 -22.15 13.82 -7.66
N THR A 259 -21.01 13.26 -7.17
CA THR A 259 -19.92 12.77 -8.03
C THR A 259 -20.25 11.45 -8.74
N GLY A 260 -21.29 10.74 -8.33
CA GLY A 260 -21.61 9.40 -8.82
C GLY A 260 -20.73 8.28 -8.24
N ALA A 261 -19.87 8.57 -7.27
CA ALA A 261 -18.98 7.59 -6.66
C ALA A 261 -19.74 6.39 -6.08
N GLY A 262 -20.86 6.62 -5.38
CA GLY A 262 -21.67 5.53 -4.81
C GLY A 262 -22.21 4.56 -5.87
N LYS A 263 -22.68 5.08 -7.03
CA LYS A 263 -23.14 4.23 -8.15
C LYS A 263 -21.99 3.42 -8.76
N PHE A 264 -20.81 4.03 -8.89
CA PHE A 264 -19.63 3.35 -9.39
C PHE A 264 -19.23 2.16 -8.50
N PHE A 265 -19.15 2.34 -7.19
CA PHE A 265 -18.79 1.27 -6.25
C PHE A 265 -19.90 0.22 -6.10
N ALA A 266 -21.19 0.60 -6.23
CA ALA A 266 -22.30 -0.36 -6.29
C ALA A 266 -22.17 -1.29 -7.50
N LEU A 267 -21.93 -0.74 -8.69
CA LEU A 267 -21.72 -1.53 -9.91
C LEU A 267 -20.50 -2.44 -9.78
N LEU A 268 -19.42 -1.95 -9.16
CA LEU A 268 -18.22 -2.74 -8.93
C LEU A 268 -18.49 -3.94 -8.00
N ALA A 269 -19.23 -3.73 -6.92
CA ALA A 269 -19.63 -4.79 -6.00
C ALA A 269 -20.51 -5.85 -6.68
N GLU A 270 -21.46 -5.46 -7.53
CA GLU A 270 -22.28 -6.38 -8.31
C GLU A 270 -21.44 -7.21 -9.31
N GLN A 271 -20.50 -6.59 -10.02
CA GLN A 271 -19.62 -7.26 -10.97
C GLN A 271 -18.66 -8.23 -10.27
N SER A 272 -18.11 -7.83 -9.12
CA SER A 272 -17.25 -8.69 -8.31
C SER A 272 -18.01 -9.94 -7.85
N HIS A 273 -19.28 -9.82 -7.46
CA HIS A 273 -20.12 -10.95 -7.09
C HIS A 273 -20.45 -11.89 -8.27
N ARG A 274 -20.72 -11.35 -9.45
CA ARG A 274 -21.03 -12.16 -10.66
C ARG A 274 -19.83 -12.96 -11.14
N ASN A 275 -18.61 -12.44 -10.95
CA ASN A 275 -17.35 -13.07 -11.39
C ASN A 275 -16.70 -13.94 -10.30
N ALA A 276 -17.23 -13.96 -9.08
CA ALA A 276 -16.71 -14.73 -7.95
C ALA A 276 -16.71 -16.27 -8.12
N PRO A 277 -17.53 -16.91 -8.98
CA PRO A 277 -17.51 -18.36 -9.10
C PRO A 277 -16.28 -18.95 -9.80
N SER A 278 -15.51 -18.17 -10.53
CA SER A 278 -14.42 -18.69 -11.38
C SER A 278 -13.00 -18.20 -11.03
N GLN A 279 -12.84 -17.22 -10.16
CA GLN A 279 -11.53 -16.81 -9.69
C GLN A 279 -11.46 -16.94 -8.15
N PRO A 280 -10.41 -17.60 -7.61
CA PRO A 280 -10.20 -17.56 -6.17
C PRO A 280 -10.04 -16.10 -5.73
N PRO A 281 -10.54 -15.74 -4.54
CA PRO A 281 -10.33 -14.40 -4.00
C PRO A 281 -8.84 -14.08 -3.97
N PRO A 282 -8.43 -12.80 -4.05
CA PRO A 282 -7.01 -12.41 -4.08
C PRO A 282 -6.25 -12.76 -2.77
N TRP A 283 -6.91 -13.38 -1.82
CA TRP A 283 -6.36 -13.90 -0.57
C TRP A 283 -6.47 -15.43 -0.50
N PRO A 284 -5.53 -16.12 0.20
CA PRO A 284 -5.58 -17.55 0.42
C PRO A 284 -6.84 -17.92 1.23
N ARG A 285 -7.55 -18.98 0.82
CA ARG A 285 -8.60 -19.58 1.65
C ARG A 285 -7.95 -20.28 2.84
N ALA A 286 -8.57 -20.22 4.01
CA ALA A 286 -8.09 -20.85 5.25
C ALA A 286 -7.87 -22.37 5.14
N ASP A 287 -8.44 -23.01 4.10
CA ASP A 287 -8.35 -24.45 3.80
C ASP A 287 -7.22 -24.85 2.83
N GLN A 288 -6.46 -23.87 2.31
CA GLN A 288 -5.29 -24.15 1.46
C GLN A 288 -4.02 -24.21 2.33
N GLU A 289 -3.59 -25.42 2.69
CA GLU A 289 -2.26 -25.62 3.29
C GLU A 289 -1.18 -24.97 2.42
N PRO A 290 -0.22 -24.24 3.03
CA PRO A 290 0.90 -23.71 2.29
C PRO A 290 1.69 -24.86 1.63
N PRO A 291 2.25 -24.71 0.42
CA PRO A 291 3.06 -25.73 -0.20
C PRO A 291 4.20 -26.11 0.74
N ARG A 292 4.27 -27.40 1.10
CA ARG A 292 5.35 -27.96 1.92
C ARG A 292 6.67 -27.71 1.19
N VAL A 293 7.53 -26.89 1.77
CA VAL A 293 8.91 -26.75 1.32
C VAL A 293 9.60 -28.06 1.66
N THR A 294 9.79 -28.92 0.66
CA THR A 294 10.73 -30.06 0.76
C THR A 294 12.14 -29.47 0.86
N MET A 295 12.82 -29.83 1.96
CA MET A 295 14.22 -29.51 2.21
C MET A 295 15.14 -30.07 1.12
#